data_f3314f5789f3a6c54ec449eb18846c3b
#
_entry.id   f3314f5789f3a6c54ec449eb18846c3b
#
_cell.length_a   1.000
_cell.length_b   1.000
_cell.length_c   1.000
_cell.angle_alpha   90.00
_cell.angle_beta   90.00
_cell.angle_gamma   90.00
#
_symmetry.space_group_name_H-M   'P 1'
#
loop_
_entity.id
_entity.type
_entity.pdbx_description
1 polymer ?
#
loop_
_entity_poly.entity_id
_entity_poly.type
_entity_poly.pdbx_seq_one_letter_code
_entity_poly.pdbx_strand_id
1 'polypeptide(L)'
;MPENARLLRDLVEDAGGEYYCHDAHPDVEAAMCVDGWFRHVSADRLGEYVGTFDVVFMSSVVHEMLTPACKPGNVENKALFELIGRMVSPSGCIVVRDWADYAAGAQDNSMPASLDLVGEGAAREVAQWVSAMESSGVIREGAVTVSRSSGGWVLAGERESVCEVFLHAVWGLSSLDRESRERYCSAAFGSPGGFMQWFYVERGFAVEGCNVFYDEGFARHGARLFSLDDGLPCATKAVTVLRKGVR
;
A
#
# COMPACT_ATOMS: atom_id res chain seq x y z
N MET A 1 2.02 -15.31 -10.72
CA MET A 1 2.24 -15.40 -9.29
C MET A 1 3.45 -14.57 -8.90
N PRO A 2 3.37 -13.79 -7.86
CA PRO A 2 4.49 -12.95 -7.48
C PRO A 2 5.70 -13.82 -7.11
N GLU A 3 6.80 -13.57 -7.76
CA GLU A 3 8.11 -14.17 -7.48
C GLU A 3 8.48 -14.05 -5.99
N ASN A 4 8.04 -12.96 -5.36
CA ASN A 4 8.20 -12.68 -3.93
C ASN A 4 7.54 -13.72 -3.00
N ALA A 5 6.37 -14.28 -3.36
CA ALA A 5 5.70 -15.28 -2.54
C ALA A 5 6.46 -16.61 -2.54
N ARG A 6 7.08 -16.98 -3.67
CA ARG A 6 7.95 -18.16 -3.77
C ARG A 6 9.21 -17.99 -2.92
N LEU A 7 9.85 -16.83 -3.03
CA LEU A 7 11.04 -16.53 -2.24
C LEU A 7 10.76 -16.59 -0.74
N LEU A 8 9.65 -15.99 -0.29
CA LEU A 8 9.25 -16.04 1.12
C LEU A 8 8.98 -17.46 1.60
N ARG A 9 8.29 -18.27 0.79
CA ARG A 9 8.07 -19.68 1.11
C ARG A 9 9.40 -20.41 1.27
N ASP A 10 10.28 -20.31 0.27
CA ASP A 10 11.56 -21.01 0.28
C ASP A 10 12.39 -20.62 1.51
N LEU A 11 12.41 -19.35 1.88
CA LEU A 11 13.08 -18.87 3.11
C LEU A 11 12.48 -19.45 4.39
N VAL A 12 11.15 -19.58 4.47
CA VAL A 12 10.46 -20.14 5.63
C VAL A 12 10.71 -21.65 5.73
N GLU A 13 10.62 -22.37 4.63
CA GLU A 13 10.83 -23.82 4.58
C GLU A 13 12.29 -24.20 4.84
N ASP A 14 13.26 -23.44 4.31
CA ASP A 14 14.69 -23.58 4.61
C ASP A 14 14.99 -23.39 6.11
N ALA A 15 14.22 -22.54 6.77
CA ALA A 15 14.28 -22.34 8.22
C ALA A 15 13.53 -23.43 9.02
N GLY A 16 12.95 -24.42 8.37
CA GLY A 16 12.18 -25.51 9.01
C GLY A 16 10.76 -25.09 9.42
N GLY A 17 10.26 -23.97 8.89
CA GLY A 17 8.92 -23.47 9.13
C GLY A 17 7.88 -23.97 8.12
N GLU A 18 6.63 -23.60 8.35
CA GLU A 18 5.51 -23.86 7.44
C GLU A 18 4.98 -22.52 6.89
N TYR A 19 4.82 -22.45 5.57
CA TYR A 19 4.31 -21.28 4.88
C TYR A 19 2.85 -21.47 4.49
N TYR A 20 2.01 -20.51 4.88
CA TYR A 20 0.59 -20.44 4.55
C TYR A 20 0.32 -19.18 3.76
N CYS A 21 -0.63 -19.24 2.84
CA CYS A 21 -0.98 -18.10 1.99
C CYS A 21 -2.49 -17.88 1.98
N HIS A 22 -2.89 -16.63 1.97
CA HIS A 22 -4.27 -16.19 1.74
C HIS A 22 -4.27 -15.07 0.72
N ASP A 23 -5.22 -15.12 -0.21
CA ASP A 23 -5.53 -14.04 -1.14
C ASP A 23 -7.06 -13.99 -1.31
N ALA A 24 -7.63 -12.80 -1.32
CA ALA A 24 -9.07 -12.63 -1.49
C ALA A 24 -9.50 -12.70 -2.97
N HIS A 25 -8.56 -12.61 -3.92
CA HIS A 25 -8.88 -12.63 -5.34
C HIS A 25 -9.00 -14.07 -5.85
N PRO A 26 -10.17 -14.48 -6.41
CA PRO A 26 -10.42 -15.87 -6.80
C PRO A 26 -9.43 -16.45 -7.82
N ASP A 27 -8.96 -15.61 -8.76
CA ASP A 27 -8.00 -16.06 -9.78
C ASP A 27 -6.61 -16.31 -9.19
N VAL A 28 -6.23 -15.52 -8.18
CA VAL A 28 -4.97 -15.71 -7.44
C VAL A 28 -5.07 -16.95 -6.57
N GLU A 29 -6.17 -17.13 -5.86
CA GLU A 29 -6.49 -18.34 -5.10
C GLU A 29 -6.41 -19.58 -5.99
N ALA A 30 -7.09 -19.57 -7.15
CA ALA A 30 -7.07 -20.67 -8.10
C ALA A 30 -5.64 -20.98 -8.61
N ALA A 31 -4.85 -19.95 -8.93
CA ALA A 31 -3.47 -20.12 -9.38
C ALA A 31 -2.56 -20.68 -8.27
N MET A 32 -2.80 -20.31 -7.02
CA MET A 32 -2.06 -20.85 -5.86
C MET A 32 -2.37 -22.33 -5.61
N CYS A 33 -3.63 -22.75 -5.81
CA CYS A 33 -4.05 -24.14 -5.59
C CYS A 33 -3.57 -25.10 -6.68
N VAL A 34 -3.42 -24.64 -7.94
CA VAL A 34 -3.07 -25.51 -9.08
C VAL A 34 -1.68 -26.13 -8.94
N ASP A 35 -0.72 -25.38 -8.41
CA ASP A 35 0.67 -25.85 -8.35
C ASP A 35 0.98 -26.70 -7.09
N GLY A 36 0.05 -26.80 -6.15
CA GLY A 36 0.27 -27.50 -4.86
C GLY A 36 1.40 -26.90 -4.00
N TRP A 37 1.85 -25.73 -4.34
CA TRP A 37 3.06 -25.08 -3.80
C TRP A 37 2.79 -24.26 -2.55
N PHE A 38 1.52 -24.01 -2.23
CA PHE A 38 1.14 -23.21 -1.07
C PHE A 38 0.04 -23.91 -0.27
N ARG A 39 0.15 -23.81 1.03
CA ARG A 39 -0.97 -24.16 1.92
C ARG A 39 -1.92 -22.98 1.93
N HIS A 40 -2.87 -22.98 1.01
CA HIS A 40 -3.89 -21.95 0.94
C HIS A 40 -4.85 -22.04 2.13
N VAL A 41 -5.16 -20.89 2.73
CA VAL A 41 -6.18 -20.75 3.77
C VAL A 41 -7.30 -19.88 3.23
N SER A 42 -8.50 -20.42 3.11
CA SER A 42 -9.68 -19.65 2.71
C SER A 42 -10.13 -18.69 3.82
N ALA A 43 -10.78 -17.60 3.42
CA ALA A 43 -11.18 -16.52 4.34
C ALA A 43 -12.05 -17.01 5.51
N ASP A 44 -12.96 -17.96 5.26
CA ASP A 44 -13.86 -18.54 6.26
C ASP A 44 -13.13 -19.39 7.31
N ARG A 45 -11.92 -19.85 6.99
CA ARG A 45 -11.10 -20.68 7.87
C ARG A 45 -10.02 -19.91 8.64
N LEU A 46 -9.80 -18.63 8.36
CA LEU A 46 -8.79 -17.83 9.07
C LEU A 46 -8.94 -17.90 10.60
N GLY A 47 -10.17 -17.98 11.08
CA GLY A 47 -10.47 -18.10 12.52
C GLY A 47 -9.92 -19.37 13.20
N GLU A 48 -9.59 -20.43 12.45
CA GLU A 48 -9.02 -21.67 12.98
C GLU A 48 -7.56 -21.50 13.42
N TYR A 49 -6.89 -20.43 12.96
CA TYR A 49 -5.46 -20.19 13.17
C TYR A 49 -5.14 -19.18 14.29
N VAL A 50 -6.04 -18.99 15.25
CA VAL A 50 -5.81 -18.07 16.39
C VAL A 50 -4.61 -18.54 17.20
N GLY A 51 -3.63 -17.65 17.39
CA GLY A 51 -2.41 -17.92 18.15
C GLY A 51 -1.41 -18.85 17.48
N THR A 52 -1.54 -19.09 16.18
CA THR A 52 -0.77 -20.11 15.45
C THR A 52 0.50 -19.57 14.80
N PHE A 53 0.45 -18.37 14.24
CA PHE A 53 1.53 -17.86 13.40
C PHE A 53 2.57 -17.06 14.18
N ASP A 54 3.83 -17.42 14.01
CA ASP A 54 4.95 -16.60 14.51
C ASP A 54 5.13 -15.31 13.72
N VAL A 55 4.78 -15.34 12.43
CA VAL A 55 4.79 -14.17 11.56
C VAL A 55 3.53 -14.14 10.71
N VAL A 56 2.82 -13.01 10.72
CA VAL A 56 1.78 -12.68 9.74
C VAL A 56 2.32 -11.59 8.83
N PHE A 57 2.50 -11.89 7.55
CA PHE A 57 3.01 -10.94 6.56
C PHE A 57 1.88 -10.41 5.69
N MET A 58 1.67 -9.11 5.72
CA MET A 58 0.68 -8.39 4.91
C MET A 58 1.42 -7.58 3.84
N SER A 59 1.25 -7.94 2.57
CA SER A 59 1.95 -7.27 1.47
C SER A 59 0.98 -6.63 0.50
N SER A 60 1.01 -5.30 0.43
CA SER A 60 0.21 -4.50 -0.51
C SER A 60 -1.29 -4.83 -0.47
N VAL A 61 -1.84 -4.97 0.73
CA VAL A 61 -3.25 -5.31 0.96
C VAL A 61 -3.94 -4.35 1.94
N VAL A 62 -3.18 -3.70 2.82
CA VAL A 62 -3.77 -2.83 3.86
C VAL A 62 -4.40 -1.59 3.23
N HIS A 63 -3.78 -1.01 2.20
CA HIS A 63 -4.33 0.15 1.49
C HIS A 63 -5.68 -0.18 0.82
N GLU A 64 -5.86 -1.38 0.28
CA GLU A 64 -7.15 -1.83 -0.29
C GLU A 64 -8.23 -1.90 0.79
N MET A 65 -7.88 -2.39 1.99
CA MET A 65 -8.80 -2.46 3.14
C MET A 65 -9.16 -1.08 3.71
N LEU A 66 -8.34 -0.05 3.44
CA LEU A 66 -8.53 1.32 3.90
C LEU A 66 -9.15 2.24 2.84
N THR A 67 -9.49 1.73 1.65
CA THR A 67 -10.09 2.53 0.58
C THR A 67 -11.43 3.14 0.98
N PRO A 68 -11.91 4.20 0.31
CA PRO A 68 -13.21 4.80 0.60
C PRO A 68 -14.39 3.85 0.49
N ALA A 69 -14.31 2.81 -0.36
CA ALA A 69 -15.31 1.75 -0.45
C ALA A 69 -15.35 0.90 0.82
N CYS A 70 -14.22 0.81 1.50
CA CYS A 70 -14.04 0.16 2.79
C CYS A 70 -13.95 1.23 3.88
N LYS A 71 -15.04 1.95 4.15
CA LYS A 71 -15.06 3.09 5.08
C LYS A 71 -14.29 2.79 6.37
N PRO A 72 -13.39 3.69 6.82
CA PRO A 72 -12.78 3.59 8.14
C PRO A 72 -13.89 3.46 9.18
N GLY A 73 -13.87 2.36 9.94
CA GLY A 73 -14.96 2.04 10.87
C GLY A 73 -16.00 1.06 10.32
N ASN A 74 -15.84 0.55 9.09
CA ASN A 74 -16.60 -0.62 8.65
C ASN A 74 -16.32 -1.78 9.62
N VAL A 75 -17.38 -2.29 10.23
CA VAL A 75 -17.33 -3.36 11.25
C VAL A 75 -16.60 -4.60 10.71
N GLU A 76 -16.76 -4.90 9.43
CA GLU A 76 -16.14 -6.07 8.78
C GLU A 76 -14.62 -5.95 8.73
N ASN A 77 -14.09 -4.81 8.31
CA ASN A 77 -12.63 -4.60 8.24
C ASN A 77 -12.00 -4.55 9.65
N LYS A 78 -12.69 -3.93 10.61
CA LYS A 78 -12.23 -3.95 12.00
C LYS A 78 -12.14 -5.37 12.55
N ALA A 79 -13.16 -6.19 12.31
CA ALA A 79 -13.18 -7.59 12.74
C ALA A 79 -12.04 -8.40 12.10
N LEU A 80 -11.72 -8.13 10.82
CA LEU A 80 -10.61 -8.79 10.12
C LEU A 80 -9.25 -8.37 10.72
N PHE A 81 -9.02 -7.08 10.97
CA PHE A 81 -7.78 -6.63 11.62
C PHE A 81 -7.65 -7.22 13.04
N GLU A 82 -8.74 -7.31 13.80
CA GLU A 82 -8.74 -7.94 15.12
C GLU A 82 -8.43 -9.45 15.02
N LEU A 83 -8.97 -10.14 14.01
CA LEU A 83 -8.68 -11.54 13.75
C LEU A 83 -7.20 -11.75 13.41
N ILE A 84 -6.64 -10.93 12.52
CA ILE A 84 -5.21 -10.96 12.16
C ILE A 84 -4.34 -10.84 13.42
N GLY A 85 -4.62 -9.88 14.30
CA GLY A 85 -3.88 -9.74 15.56
C GLY A 85 -4.00 -10.94 16.50
N ARG A 86 -5.14 -11.65 16.47
CA ARG A 86 -5.34 -12.88 17.25
C ARG A 86 -4.62 -14.09 16.65
N MET A 87 -4.44 -14.14 15.32
CA MET A 87 -3.72 -15.23 14.65
C MET A 87 -2.24 -15.26 15.03
N VAL A 88 -1.67 -14.13 15.42
CA VAL A 88 -0.26 -14.05 15.86
C VAL A 88 -0.06 -14.74 17.19
N SER A 89 0.95 -15.61 17.28
CA SER A 89 1.39 -16.29 18.52
C SER A 89 1.82 -15.27 19.60
N PRO A 90 1.93 -15.65 20.87
CA PRO A 90 2.28 -14.73 21.96
C PRO A 90 3.60 -13.97 21.76
N SER A 91 4.58 -14.57 21.09
CA SER A 91 5.90 -13.97 20.79
C SER A 91 6.05 -13.56 19.32
N GLY A 92 4.99 -13.69 18.54
CA GLY A 92 5.00 -13.44 17.11
C GLY A 92 4.92 -11.97 16.74
N CYS A 93 4.92 -11.72 15.43
CA CYS A 93 4.84 -10.38 14.89
C CYS A 93 3.95 -10.29 13.64
N ILE A 94 3.50 -9.07 13.35
CA ILE A 94 2.91 -8.69 12.08
C ILE A 94 3.96 -7.88 11.31
N VAL A 95 4.18 -8.26 10.06
CA VAL A 95 5.02 -7.50 9.14
C VAL A 95 4.12 -6.93 8.05
N VAL A 96 4.06 -5.62 7.95
CA VAL A 96 3.28 -4.91 6.94
C VAL A 96 4.22 -4.31 5.91
N ARG A 97 4.10 -4.71 4.66
CA ARG A 97 4.75 -4.07 3.52
C ARG A 97 3.67 -3.43 2.65
N ASP A 98 3.60 -2.12 2.67
CA ASP A 98 2.58 -1.39 1.91
C ASP A 98 3.11 -0.02 1.46
N TRP A 99 2.22 0.85 0.96
CA TRP A 99 2.60 2.20 0.56
C TRP A 99 3.18 2.97 1.74
N ALA A 100 4.24 3.72 1.47
CA ALA A 100 4.86 4.56 2.47
C ALA A 100 4.04 5.83 2.70
N ASP A 101 4.17 6.39 3.89
CA ASP A 101 3.77 7.76 4.15
C ASP A 101 4.61 8.71 3.28
N TYR A 102 3.98 9.65 2.61
CA TYR A 102 4.67 10.65 1.81
C TYR A 102 5.65 11.51 2.64
N ALA A 103 5.45 11.57 3.97
CA ALA A 103 6.36 12.20 4.90
C ALA A 103 7.40 11.23 5.50
N ALA A 104 7.25 9.91 5.30
CA ALA A 104 8.16 8.93 5.87
C ALA A 104 9.49 8.91 5.11
N GLY A 105 10.58 9.04 5.83
CA GLY A 105 11.93 8.80 5.31
C GLY A 105 12.81 10.02 5.09
N ALA A 106 12.35 11.25 5.34
CA ALA A 106 13.23 12.40 5.31
C ALA A 106 13.02 13.35 6.48
N GLN A 107 14.12 13.88 6.97
CA GLN A 107 14.11 14.94 7.99
C GLN A 107 13.48 16.26 7.48
N ASP A 108 13.14 16.34 6.19
CA ASP A 108 12.58 17.54 5.54
C ASP A 108 11.62 17.20 4.37
N ASN A 109 11.02 16.01 4.36
CA ASN A 109 10.23 15.47 3.23
C ASN A 109 8.75 15.74 3.35
N SER A 110 8.38 16.97 3.17
CA SER A 110 7.05 17.23 2.69
C SER A 110 7.02 16.94 1.17
N MET A 111 6.15 16.04 0.69
CA MET A 111 5.82 15.93 -0.72
C MET A 111 5.67 17.32 -1.33
N PRO A 112 6.26 17.63 -2.48
CA PRO A 112 6.07 18.92 -3.11
C PRO A 112 4.59 19.17 -3.41
N ALA A 113 4.17 20.42 -3.31
CA ALA A 113 2.82 20.82 -3.71
C ALA A 113 2.65 20.87 -5.24
N SER A 114 3.71 20.60 -6.00
CA SER A 114 3.71 20.57 -7.45
C SER A 114 4.76 19.62 -8.01
N LEU A 115 4.45 19.00 -9.14
CA LEU A 115 5.33 18.14 -9.93
C LEU A 115 5.29 18.56 -11.39
N ASP A 116 6.45 18.73 -12.00
CA ASP A 116 6.57 19.02 -13.42
C ASP A 116 6.26 17.78 -14.26
N LEU A 117 5.51 17.97 -15.35
CA LEU A 117 5.11 16.92 -16.28
C LEU A 117 5.97 17.03 -17.55
N VAL A 118 6.35 15.87 -18.10
CA VAL A 118 7.28 15.82 -19.25
C VAL A 118 6.71 16.41 -20.56
N GLY A 119 5.42 16.75 -20.59
CA GLY A 119 4.81 17.39 -21.74
C GLY A 119 3.30 17.25 -21.80
N GLU A 120 2.68 17.69 -22.90
CA GLU A 120 1.22 17.72 -23.07
C GLU A 120 0.57 16.33 -23.03
N GLY A 121 1.25 15.31 -23.55
CA GLY A 121 0.76 13.93 -23.49
C GLY A 121 0.63 13.43 -22.05
N ALA A 122 1.66 13.65 -21.24
CA ALA A 122 1.67 13.35 -19.82
C ALA A 122 0.58 14.15 -19.07
N ALA A 123 0.45 15.44 -19.38
CA ALA A 123 -0.57 16.29 -18.77
C ALA A 123 -1.99 15.78 -19.02
N ARG A 124 -2.28 15.31 -20.24
CA ARG A 124 -3.59 14.73 -20.58
C ARG A 124 -3.83 13.41 -19.84
N GLU A 125 -2.82 12.55 -19.73
CA GLU A 125 -2.94 11.30 -18.98
C GLU A 125 -3.15 11.55 -17.48
N VAL A 126 -2.34 12.42 -16.87
CA VAL A 126 -2.47 12.78 -15.45
C VAL A 126 -3.82 13.45 -15.16
N ALA A 127 -4.33 14.30 -16.07
CA ALA A 127 -5.66 14.89 -15.91
C ALA A 127 -6.79 13.85 -15.89
N GLN A 128 -6.66 12.74 -16.62
CA GLN A 128 -7.63 11.64 -16.56
C GLN A 128 -7.58 10.93 -15.21
N TRP A 129 -6.38 10.73 -14.65
CA TRP A 129 -6.22 10.21 -13.29
C TRP A 129 -6.87 11.11 -12.25
N VAL A 130 -6.60 12.42 -12.29
CA VAL A 130 -7.22 13.40 -11.39
C VAL A 130 -8.74 13.30 -11.45
N SER A 131 -9.33 13.34 -12.64
CA SER A 131 -10.78 13.28 -12.82
C SER A 131 -11.39 11.95 -12.30
N ALA A 132 -10.73 10.83 -12.54
CA ALA A 132 -11.21 9.53 -12.06
C ALA A 132 -11.14 9.42 -10.53
N MET A 133 -10.04 9.90 -9.92
CA MET A 133 -9.85 9.89 -8.48
C MET A 133 -10.77 10.86 -7.73
N GLU A 134 -11.09 12.01 -8.31
CA GLU A 134 -12.12 12.91 -7.81
C GLU A 134 -13.50 12.25 -7.86
N SER A 135 -13.83 11.62 -8.99
CA SER A 135 -15.12 10.95 -9.19
C SER A 135 -15.32 9.78 -8.24
N SER A 136 -14.25 9.09 -7.86
CA SER A 136 -14.29 7.97 -6.89
C SER A 136 -14.20 8.42 -5.43
N GLY A 137 -13.86 9.70 -5.17
CA GLY A 137 -13.67 10.26 -3.82
C GLY A 137 -12.34 9.89 -3.17
N VAL A 138 -11.37 9.41 -3.94
CA VAL A 138 -10.00 9.16 -3.45
C VAL A 138 -9.31 10.47 -3.12
N ILE A 139 -9.45 11.46 -4.00
CA ILE A 139 -9.07 12.85 -3.71
C ILE A 139 -10.31 13.75 -3.72
N ARG A 140 -10.22 14.88 -3.01
CA ARG A 140 -11.29 15.87 -2.99
C ARG A 140 -11.36 16.61 -4.33
N GLU A 141 -12.54 16.92 -4.82
CA GLU A 141 -12.74 17.72 -6.02
C GLU A 141 -12.01 19.07 -5.92
N GLY A 142 -11.22 19.39 -6.93
CA GLY A 142 -10.41 20.60 -6.99
C GLY A 142 -9.18 20.62 -6.06
N ALA A 143 -8.83 19.49 -5.41
CA ALA A 143 -7.65 19.41 -4.55
C ALA A 143 -6.34 19.52 -5.34
N VAL A 144 -6.35 19.10 -6.60
CA VAL A 144 -5.21 19.19 -7.51
C VAL A 144 -5.66 19.71 -8.88
N THR A 145 -4.73 20.32 -9.60
CA THR A 145 -4.94 20.80 -10.96
C THR A 145 -3.78 20.43 -11.86
N VAL A 146 -4.09 20.11 -13.11
CA VAL A 146 -3.09 20.01 -14.18
C VAL A 146 -3.18 21.29 -15.02
N SER A 147 -2.11 22.07 -15.07
CA SER A 147 -2.11 23.38 -15.73
C SER A 147 -0.81 23.63 -16.48
N ARG A 148 -0.84 24.61 -17.38
CA ARG A 148 0.34 25.07 -18.10
C ARG A 148 0.94 26.28 -17.39
N SER A 149 2.22 26.20 -17.03
CA SER A 149 3.03 27.29 -16.50
C SER A 149 3.99 27.85 -17.57
N SER A 150 4.77 28.84 -17.22
CA SER A 150 5.85 29.38 -18.10
C SER A 150 6.96 28.34 -18.35
N GLY A 151 7.15 27.38 -17.45
CA GLY A 151 8.16 26.31 -17.54
C GLY A 151 7.66 25.03 -18.20
N GLY A 152 6.35 24.89 -18.45
CA GLY A 152 5.79 23.64 -18.99
C GLY A 152 4.45 23.28 -18.36
N TRP A 153 4.16 21.98 -18.33
CA TRP A 153 2.96 21.45 -17.69
C TRP A 153 3.27 21.04 -16.25
N VAL A 154 2.32 21.28 -15.35
CA VAL A 154 2.48 21.07 -13.91
C VAL A 154 1.22 20.41 -13.34
N LEU A 155 1.40 19.38 -12.48
CA LEU A 155 0.43 18.92 -11.52
C LEU A 155 0.68 19.69 -10.20
N ALA A 156 -0.32 20.37 -9.67
CA ALA A 156 -0.16 21.18 -8.44
C ALA A 156 -1.42 21.13 -7.57
N GLY A 157 -1.26 21.25 -6.25
CA GLY A 157 -2.38 21.28 -5.32
C GLY A 157 -2.03 20.86 -3.89
N GLU A 158 -2.98 20.24 -3.22
CA GLU A 158 -2.77 19.68 -1.88
C GLU A 158 -1.74 18.55 -1.95
N ARG A 159 -0.73 18.62 -1.10
CA ARG A 159 0.44 17.70 -1.14
C ARG A 159 0.05 16.24 -1.10
N GLU A 160 -0.88 15.85 -0.23
CA GLU A 160 -1.39 14.49 -0.13
C GLU A 160 -2.06 14.04 -1.45
N SER A 161 -2.89 14.91 -2.02
CA SER A 161 -3.58 14.61 -3.28
C SER A 161 -2.61 14.57 -4.47
N VAL A 162 -1.56 15.40 -4.49
CA VAL A 162 -0.46 15.32 -5.47
C VAL A 162 0.28 13.98 -5.34
N CYS A 163 0.54 13.52 -4.09
CA CYS A 163 1.16 12.23 -3.84
C CYS A 163 0.28 11.07 -4.33
N GLU A 164 -1.01 11.10 -3.99
CA GLU A 164 -1.95 10.07 -4.45
C GLU A 164 -1.96 9.97 -5.98
N VAL A 165 -2.09 11.10 -6.69
CA VAL A 165 -2.06 11.12 -8.16
C VAL A 165 -0.73 10.60 -8.70
N PHE A 166 0.40 11.00 -8.12
CA PHE A 166 1.72 10.51 -8.53
C PHE A 166 1.82 8.99 -8.39
N LEU A 167 1.44 8.43 -7.24
CA LEU A 167 1.52 7.00 -6.96
C LEU A 167 0.61 6.17 -7.87
N HIS A 168 -0.53 6.69 -8.29
CA HIS A 168 -1.49 6.00 -9.16
C HIS A 168 -1.13 6.10 -10.65
N ALA A 169 -0.73 7.27 -11.11
CA ALA A 169 -0.54 7.54 -12.54
C ALA A 169 0.55 6.66 -13.19
N VAL A 170 1.50 6.16 -12.40
CA VAL A 170 2.56 5.27 -12.89
C VAL A 170 2.04 3.94 -13.45
N TRP A 171 0.85 3.48 -13.01
CA TRP A 171 0.24 2.24 -13.49
C TRP A 171 -0.30 2.33 -14.92
N GLY A 172 -0.46 3.55 -15.45
CA GLY A 172 -0.97 3.81 -16.80
C GLY A 172 -2.49 3.66 -16.92
N LEU A 173 -3.03 4.21 -17.99
CA LEU A 173 -4.48 4.31 -18.22
C LEU A 173 -5.22 2.96 -18.28
N SER A 174 -4.53 1.87 -18.58
CA SER A 174 -5.14 0.54 -18.59
C SER A 174 -5.59 0.07 -17.20
N SER A 175 -5.02 0.65 -16.14
CA SER A 175 -5.36 0.34 -14.75
C SER A 175 -6.31 1.38 -14.12
N LEU A 176 -6.69 2.43 -14.88
CA LEU A 176 -7.42 3.59 -14.36
C LEU A 176 -8.69 3.21 -13.59
N ASP A 177 -9.53 2.36 -14.16
CA ASP A 177 -10.84 2.00 -13.59
C ASP A 177 -10.72 1.28 -12.24
N ARG A 178 -9.65 0.53 -12.04
CA ARG A 178 -9.40 -0.21 -10.80
C ARG A 178 -8.69 0.67 -9.79
N GLU A 179 -7.50 1.11 -10.13
CA GLU A 179 -6.59 1.78 -9.20
C GLU A 179 -7.13 3.15 -8.73
N SER A 180 -7.87 3.89 -9.58
CA SER A 180 -8.43 5.20 -9.19
C SER A 180 -9.47 5.14 -8.07
N ARG A 181 -9.88 3.95 -7.64
CA ARG A 181 -10.82 3.73 -6.54
C ARG A 181 -10.14 3.36 -5.23
N GLU A 182 -8.85 3.07 -5.27
CA GLU A 182 -8.04 2.71 -4.11
C GLU A 182 -7.38 3.96 -3.53
N ARG A 183 -7.11 3.95 -2.24
CA ARG A 183 -6.37 5.01 -1.56
C ARG A 183 -5.05 4.44 -1.06
N TYR A 184 -3.94 4.94 -1.57
CA TYR A 184 -2.61 4.47 -1.20
C TYR A 184 -2.10 5.13 0.09
N CYS A 185 -2.44 6.39 0.31
CA CYS A 185 -2.15 7.11 1.54
C CYS A 185 -3.43 7.37 2.33
N SER A 186 -3.38 7.27 3.64
CA SER A 186 -4.52 7.61 4.50
C SER A 186 -4.34 9.01 5.06
N ALA A 187 -5.28 9.92 4.78
CA ALA A 187 -5.27 11.27 5.33
C ALA A 187 -5.19 11.32 6.87
N ALA A 188 -5.79 10.34 7.54
CA ALA A 188 -5.82 10.29 9.00
C ALA A 188 -4.54 9.73 9.62
N PHE A 189 -3.81 8.88 8.90
CA PHE A 189 -2.67 8.10 9.44
C PHE A 189 -1.40 8.24 8.59
N GLY A 190 -1.44 9.00 7.51
CA GLY A 190 -0.34 9.21 6.57
C GLY A 190 -0.01 8.01 5.68
N SER A 191 -0.32 6.79 6.12
CA SER A 191 -0.03 5.57 5.35
C SER A 191 -0.75 4.35 5.91
N PRO A 192 -0.86 3.25 5.11
CA PRO A 192 -1.32 1.96 5.63
C PRO A 192 -0.52 1.47 6.83
N GLY A 193 0.81 1.64 6.82
CA GLY A 193 1.68 1.30 7.95
C GLY A 193 1.39 2.13 9.20
N GLY A 194 1.13 3.43 9.04
CA GLY A 194 0.74 4.32 10.15
C GLY A 194 -0.59 3.89 10.78
N PHE A 195 -1.58 3.53 9.96
CA PHE A 195 -2.83 2.95 10.46
C PHE A 195 -2.59 1.68 11.26
N MET A 196 -1.78 0.75 10.76
CA MET A 196 -1.49 -0.51 11.43
C MET A 196 -0.77 -0.31 12.75
N GLN A 197 0.18 0.64 12.81
CA GLN A 197 0.82 1.02 14.07
C GLN A 197 -0.20 1.51 15.09
N TRP A 198 -1.03 2.48 14.73
CA TRP A 198 -2.08 3.00 15.61
C TRP A 198 -3.00 1.87 16.08
N PHE A 199 -3.51 1.05 15.16
CA PHE A 199 -4.50 0.02 15.47
C PHE A 199 -3.96 -1.06 16.42
N TYR A 200 -2.74 -1.54 16.18
CA TYR A 200 -2.18 -2.65 16.96
C TYR A 200 -1.45 -2.24 18.22
N VAL A 201 -0.88 -1.03 18.30
CA VAL A 201 -0.27 -0.52 19.53
C VAL A 201 -1.31 -0.42 20.64
N GLU A 202 -2.52 0.05 20.35
CA GLU A 202 -3.64 0.06 21.29
C GLU A 202 -4.06 -1.36 21.76
N ARG A 203 -3.66 -2.40 21.05
CA ARG A 203 -3.95 -3.82 21.31
C ARG A 203 -2.77 -4.61 21.87
N GLY A 204 -1.76 -3.91 22.33
CA GLY A 204 -0.62 -4.51 23.03
C GLY A 204 0.51 -4.98 22.13
N PHE A 205 0.58 -4.50 20.89
CA PHE A 205 1.75 -4.66 20.03
C PHE A 205 2.71 -3.48 20.25
N ALA A 206 4.00 -3.72 20.03
CA ALA A 206 5.02 -2.68 20.00
C ALA A 206 5.56 -2.53 18.58
N VAL A 207 5.85 -1.31 18.15
CA VAL A 207 6.56 -1.07 16.89
C VAL A 207 8.03 -1.44 17.10
N GLU A 208 8.49 -2.49 16.42
CA GLU A 208 9.87 -2.97 16.49
C GLU A 208 10.77 -2.30 15.46
N GLY A 209 10.18 -1.90 14.32
CA GLY A 209 10.90 -1.18 13.29
C GLY A 209 9.97 -0.68 12.17
N CYS A 210 10.43 0.36 11.49
CA CYS A 210 9.81 0.86 10.27
C CYS A 210 10.93 1.31 9.32
N ASN A 211 10.98 0.73 8.12
CA ASN A 211 11.90 1.10 7.05
C ASN A 211 11.12 1.54 5.82
N VAL A 212 11.61 2.56 5.14
CA VAL A 212 11.02 3.07 3.91
C VAL A 212 11.93 2.79 2.71
N PHE A 213 11.32 2.65 1.54
CA PHE A 213 12.01 2.32 0.30
C PHE A 213 11.59 3.26 -0.81
N TYR A 214 12.56 3.59 -1.65
CA TYR A 214 12.38 4.28 -2.93
C TYR A 214 12.51 3.22 -4.03
N ASP A 215 11.38 2.85 -4.66
CA ASP A 215 11.34 1.80 -5.67
C ASP A 215 11.83 2.34 -7.02
N GLU A 216 12.98 1.87 -7.50
CA GLU A 216 13.55 2.26 -8.79
C GLU A 216 12.67 1.86 -9.99
N GLY A 217 11.91 0.76 -9.86
CA GLY A 217 10.92 0.38 -10.87
C GLY A 217 9.85 1.43 -10.98
N PHE A 218 9.42 1.96 -9.85
CA PHE A 218 8.46 3.04 -9.77
C PHE A 218 8.99 4.34 -10.41
N ALA A 219 10.27 4.69 -10.15
CA ALA A 219 10.93 5.83 -10.79
C ALA A 219 10.92 5.70 -12.31
N ARG A 220 11.26 4.53 -12.85
CA ARG A 220 11.28 4.28 -14.30
C ARG A 220 9.90 4.44 -14.95
N HIS A 221 8.84 3.96 -14.29
CA HIS A 221 7.48 4.12 -14.78
C HIS A 221 6.97 5.57 -14.64
N GLY A 222 7.32 6.25 -13.54
CA GLY A 222 6.97 7.63 -13.27
C GLY A 222 7.62 8.62 -14.24
N ALA A 223 8.87 8.37 -14.65
CA ALA A 223 9.63 9.26 -15.54
C ALA A 223 9.00 9.48 -16.92
N ARG A 224 8.04 8.64 -17.34
CA ARG A 224 7.28 8.88 -18.58
C ARG A 224 6.24 10.00 -18.45
N LEU A 225 5.85 10.33 -17.22
CA LEU A 225 4.83 11.35 -16.94
C LEU A 225 5.39 12.56 -16.20
N PHE A 226 6.33 12.34 -15.28
CA PHE A 226 6.87 13.34 -14.37
C PHE A 226 8.34 13.58 -14.66
N SER A 227 8.79 14.84 -14.53
CA SER A 227 10.21 15.17 -14.52
C SER A 227 10.77 14.76 -13.15
N LEU A 228 11.62 13.73 -13.14
CA LEU A 228 12.20 13.15 -11.92
C LEU A 228 13.71 13.31 -11.86
N ASP A 229 14.22 14.48 -12.32
CA ASP A 229 15.64 14.75 -12.43
C ASP A 229 16.35 14.68 -11.06
N ASP A 230 15.63 15.04 -9.98
CA ASP A 230 16.10 14.97 -8.59
C ASP A 230 15.73 13.63 -7.90
N GLY A 231 15.22 12.65 -8.64
CA GLY A 231 14.78 11.35 -8.13
C GLY A 231 13.28 11.31 -7.78
N LEU A 232 12.88 10.28 -7.01
CA LEU A 232 11.49 10.13 -6.59
C LEU A 232 11.11 11.19 -5.56
N PRO A 233 9.93 11.84 -5.72
CA PRO A 233 9.48 12.92 -4.83
C PRO A 233 9.11 12.43 -3.43
N CYS A 234 8.85 11.13 -3.25
CA CYS A 234 8.48 10.52 -1.98
C CYS A 234 8.93 9.06 -1.91
N ALA A 235 9.01 8.53 -0.69
CA ALA A 235 9.14 7.09 -0.49
C ALA A 235 7.88 6.38 -1.01
N THR A 236 8.06 5.24 -1.69
CA THR A 236 6.95 4.52 -2.35
C THR A 236 6.43 3.37 -1.52
N LYS A 237 7.31 2.72 -0.76
CA LYS A 237 6.94 1.57 0.09
C LYS A 237 7.55 1.70 1.48
N ALA A 238 6.85 1.13 2.46
CA ALA A 238 7.35 0.96 3.82
C ALA A 238 7.17 -0.48 4.29
N VAL A 239 8.08 -0.94 5.14
CA VAL A 239 7.92 -2.17 5.91
C VAL A 239 7.88 -1.80 7.37
N THR A 240 6.78 -2.15 8.04
CA THR A 240 6.57 -1.94 9.47
C THR A 240 6.50 -3.29 10.17
N VAL A 241 7.24 -3.46 11.25
CA VAL A 241 7.22 -4.66 12.10
C VAL A 241 6.56 -4.35 13.43
N LEU A 242 5.51 -5.08 13.75
CA LEU A 242 4.70 -4.94 14.96
C LEU A 242 4.81 -6.23 15.77
N ARG A 243 5.53 -6.21 16.89
CA ARG A 243 5.70 -7.37 17.75
C ARG A 243 4.63 -7.42 18.84
N LYS A 244 4.05 -8.59 19.01
CA LYS A 244 3.07 -8.82 20.07
C LYS A 244 3.77 -8.80 21.43
N GLY A 245 3.30 -7.94 22.34
CA GLY A 245 3.83 -7.88 23.69
C GLY A 245 3.51 -9.16 24.47
N VAL A 246 4.48 -9.66 25.22
CA VAL A 246 4.23 -10.69 26.23
C VAL A 246 3.48 -10.02 27.38
N ARG A 247 2.22 -10.37 27.57
CA ARG A 247 1.45 -9.96 28.75
C ARG A 247 1.71 -10.87 29.92
#